data_95d76da20d46b6a4abd03b31c20be10d
#
_entry.id   95d76da20d46b6a4abd03b31c20be10d
#
_cell.length_a   1.000
_cell.length_b   1.000
_cell.length_c   1.000
_cell.angle_alpha   90.00
_cell.angle_beta   90.00
_cell.angle_gamma   90.00
#
_symmetry.space_group_name_H-M   'P 1'
#
loop_
_entity.id
_entity.type
_entity.pdbx_description
1 polymer ?
#
loop_
_entity_poly.entity_id
_entity_poly.type
_entity_poly.pdbx_seq_one_letter_code
_entity_poly.pdbx_strand_id
1 'polypeptide(L)'
;VKTHFVELPFSQLRHELIREALSALIGVTAVFCATDEIAEEVYGICAELGRRIPEDMSVVGYGDVNYGSRLTPPLTTVRHQPYRMGKSAAKLLIDRIESKIRPSSRVERLPVEFIARSSTASVPRSAST
;
A
#
# COMPACT_ATOMS: atom_id res chain seq x y z
N VAL A 1 11.33 5.05 -15.27
CA VAL A 1 10.17 5.33 -14.39
C VAL A 1 10.58 6.40 -13.39
N LYS A 2 9.82 7.51 -13.28
CA LYS A 2 10.05 8.54 -12.28
C LYS A 2 9.19 8.22 -11.05
N THR A 3 9.82 8.15 -9.88
CA THR A 3 9.16 7.80 -8.60
C THR A 3 9.15 9.02 -7.68
N HIS A 4 8.03 9.27 -7.03
CA HIS A 4 7.84 10.30 -6.03
C HIS A 4 7.42 9.64 -4.71
N PHE A 5 7.94 10.13 -3.60
CA PHE A 5 7.57 9.69 -2.26
C PHE A 5 6.77 10.80 -1.57
N VAL A 6 5.67 10.42 -0.93
CA VAL A 6 4.84 11.33 -0.14
C VAL A 6 4.80 10.77 1.28
N GLU A 7 5.35 11.54 2.22
CA GLU A 7 5.28 11.22 3.64
C GLU A 7 3.97 11.75 4.22
N LEU A 8 3.23 10.89 4.91
CA LEU A 8 1.92 11.21 5.45
C LEU A 8 1.95 11.14 6.99
N PRO A 9 1.52 12.20 7.70
CA PRO A 9 1.35 12.16 9.15
C PRO A 9 0.15 11.31 9.54
N PHE A 10 0.17 10.74 10.74
CA PHE A 10 -1.01 10.14 11.38
C PHE A 10 -1.93 11.24 11.93
N SER A 11 -2.53 12.04 11.03
CA SER A 11 -3.39 13.17 11.40
C SER A 11 -4.52 13.36 10.39
N GLN A 12 -5.49 14.21 10.73
CA GLN A 12 -6.62 14.57 9.84
C GLN A 12 -6.17 15.30 8.56
N LEU A 13 -4.95 15.85 8.54
CA LEU A 13 -4.37 16.50 7.35
C LEU A 13 -3.96 15.52 6.24
N ARG A 14 -4.02 14.21 6.50
CA ARG A 14 -3.59 13.18 5.56
C ARG A 14 -4.35 13.26 4.22
N HIS A 15 -5.66 13.42 4.26
CA HIS A 15 -6.51 13.52 3.07
C HIS A 15 -6.10 14.71 2.18
N GLU A 16 -5.90 15.88 2.78
CA GLU A 16 -5.51 17.09 2.05
C GLU A 16 -4.14 16.95 1.40
N LEU A 17 -3.18 16.37 2.12
CA LEU A 17 -1.83 16.13 1.61
C LEU A 17 -1.81 15.14 0.44
N ILE A 18 -2.60 14.07 0.51
CA ILE A 18 -2.73 13.12 -0.61
C ILE A 18 -3.34 13.84 -1.82
N ARG A 19 -4.41 14.60 -1.61
CA ARG A 19 -5.09 15.35 -2.68
C ARG A 19 -4.17 16.37 -3.35
N GLU A 20 -3.42 17.13 -2.56
CA GLU A 20 -2.43 18.09 -3.05
C GLU A 20 -1.34 17.39 -3.86
N ALA A 21 -0.76 16.30 -3.33
CA ALA A 21 0.26 15.52 -4.02
C ALA A 21 -0.25 14.97 -5.35
N LEU A 22 -1.44 14.34 -5.38
CA LEU A 22 -2.01 13.80 -6.60
C LEU A 22 -2.37 14.89 -7.62
N SER A 23 -2.73 16.09 -7.17
CA SER A 23 -3.01 17.24 -8.06
C SER A 23 -1.73 17.83 -8.65
N ALA A 24 -0.65 17.89 -7.88
CA ALA A 24 0.62 18.48 -8.30
C ALA A 24 1.46 17.56 -9.19
N LEU A 25 1.33 16.25 -9.03
CA LEU A 25 2.11 15.26 -9.76
C LEU A 25 1.48 14.92 -11.12
N ILE A 26 1.71 15.79 -12.09
CA ILE A 26 1.24 15.62 -13.47
C ILE A 26 1.92 14.39 -14.11
N GLY A 27 1.12 13.54 -14.77
CA GLY A 27 1.62 12.36 -15.49
C GLY A 27 1.89 11.14 -14.59
N VAL A 28 1.60 11.21 -13.30
CA VAL A 28 1.58 10.03 -12.43
C VAL A 28 0.33 9.20 -12.74
N THR A 29 0.55 7.92 -13.06
CA THR A 29 -0.49 6.96 -13.46
C THR A 29 -0.63 5.78 -12.50
N ALA A 30 0.17 5.73 -11.46
CA ALA A 30 0.10 4.67 -10.47
C ALA A 30 0.54 5.16 -9.08
N VAL A 31 -0.08 4.62 -8.04
CA VAL A 31 0.26 4.86 -6.65
C VAL A 31 0.31 3.54 -5.87
N PHE A 32 1.33 3.39 -5.06
CA PHE A 32 1.44 2.33 -4.04
C PHE A 32 1.23 2.96 -2.67
N CYS A 33 0.25 2.47 -1.95
CA CYS A 33 -0.13 2.94 -0.63
C CYS A 33 0.44 2.05 0.46
N ALA A 34 0.96 2.64 1.52
CA ALA A 34 1.55 1.90 2.65
C ALA A 34 0.53 1.04 3.41
N THR A 35 -0.77 1.36 3.32
CA THR A 35 -1.88 0.55 3.85
C THR A 35 -3.10 0.61 2.93
N ASP A 36 -4.03 -0.34 3.10
CA ASP A 36 -5.28 -0.35 2.34
C ASP A 36 -6.21 0.81 2.75
N GLU A 37 -6.10 1.33 3.98
CA GLU A 37 -6.85 2.52 4.42
C GLU A 37 -6.41 3.78 3.65
N ILE A 38 -5.12 3.93 3.41
CA ILE A 38 -4.61 5.01 2.56
C ILE A 38 -5.08 4.82 1.11
N ALA A 39 -5.10 3.58 0.64
CA ALA A 39 -5.62 3.28 -0.70
C ALA A 39 -7.10 3.67 -0.84
N GLU A 40 -7.94 3.38 0.16
CA GLU A 40 -9.35 3.80 0.18
C GLU A 40 -9.49 5.34 0.11
N GLU A 41 -8.67 6.09 0.84
CA GLU A 41 -8.64 7.56 0.74
C GLU A 41 -8.24 8.02 -0.67
N VAL A 42 -7.25 7.37 -1.29
CA VAL A 42 -6.86 7.64 -2.68
C VAL A 42 -8.02 7.42 -3.65
N TYR A 43 -8.87 6.39 -3.43
CA TYR A 43 -10.08 6.19 -4.24
C TYR A 43 -11.04 7.37 -4.15
N GLY A 44 -11.29 7.85 -2.93
CA GLY A 44 -12.13 9.04 -2.71
C GLY A 44 -11.58 10.27 -3.44
N ILE A 45 -10.29 10.52 -3.28
CA ILE A 45 -9.60 11.65 -3.90
C ILE A 45 -9.57 11.54 -5.43
N CYS A 46 -9.35 10.33 -5.98
CA CYS A 46 -9.44 10.10 -7.42
C CYS A 46 -10.83 10.45 -7.96
N ALA A 47 -11.89 10.06 -7.23
CA ALA A 47 -13.26 10.42 -7.60
C ALA A 47 -13.48 11.95 -7.58
N GLU A 48 -13.00 12.66 -6.56
CA GLU A 48 -13.04 14.12 -6.45
C GLU A 48 -12.32 14.82 -7.63
N LEU A 49 -11.17 14.26 -8.03
CA LEU A 49 -10.34 14.79 -9.12
C LEU A 49 -10.80 14.33 -10.51
N GLY A 50 -11.87 13.54 -10.60
CA GLY A 50 -12.38 12.97 -11.85
C GLY A 50 -11.43 11.95 -12.51
N ARG A 51 -10.51 11.35 -11.75
CA ARG A 51 -9.61 10.29 -12.21
C ARG A 51 -10.23 8.92 -12.01
N ARG A 52 -10.27 8.13 -13.06
CA ARG A 52 -10.82 6.76 -13.04
C ARG A 52 -9.76 5.76 -12.61
N ILE A 53 -10.16 4.80 -11.78
CA ILE A 53 -9.35 3.66 -11.40
C ILE A 53 -9.92 2.43 -12.12
N PRO A 54 -9.11 1.67 -12.85
CA PRO A 54 -7.66 1.78 -13.03
C PRO A 54 -7.19 2.62 -14.25
N GLU A 55 -8.11 3.17 -15.07
CA GLU A 55 -7.82 3.72 -16.40
C GLU A 55 -6.86 4.92 -16.35
N ASP A 56 -7.07 5.83 -15.42
CA ASP A 56 -6.27 7.05 -15.26
C ASP A 56 -5.26 6.92 -14.11
N MET A 57 -5.53 6.03 -13.12
CA MET A 57 -4.71 5.82 -11.95
C MET A 57 -4.78 4.36 -11.47
N SER A 58 -3.70 3.64 -11.56
CA SER A 58 -3.55 2.34 -10.90
C SER A 58 -3.30 2.52 -9.41
N VAL A 59 -3.99 1.75 -8.56
CA VAL A 59 -3.83 1.82 -7.10
C VAL A 59 -3.49 0.45 -6.55
N VAL A 60 -2.43 0.39 -5.74
CA VAL A 60 -2.03 -0.81 -5.00
C VAL A 60 -1.97 -0.49 -3.52
N GLY A 61 -2.56 -1.32 -2.68
CA GLY A 61 -2.52 -1.23 -1.23
C GLY A 61 -1.57 -2.23 -0.57
N TYR A 62 -1.62 -2.27 0.76
CA TYR A 62 -0.90 -3.23 1.60
C TYR A 62 -1.73 -3.57 2.84
N GLY A 63 -1.95 -4.86 3.07
CA GLY A 63 -2.68 -5.38 4.24
C GLY A 63 -3.69 -6.45 3.89
N ASP A 64 -4.39 -6.33 2.77
CA ASP A 64 -5.53 -7.15 2.35
C ASP A 64 -6.66 -7.15 3.38
N VAL A 65 -7.09 -5.96 3.76
CA VAL A 65 -8.22 -5.78 4.67
C VAL A 65 -9.53 -6.23 4.03
N ASN A 66 -10.48 -6.66 4.87
CA ASN A 66 -11.72 -7.31 4.42
C ASN A 66 -12.57 -6.47 3.46
N TYR A 67 -12.52 -5.14 3.54
CA TYR A 67 -13.30 -4.27 2.66
C TYR A 67 -12.60 -3.97 1.32
N GLY A 68 -11.29 -4.20 1.18
CA GLY A 68 -10.55 -3.92 -0.05
C GLY A 68 -11.10 -4.64 -1.28
N SER A 69 -11.63 -5.87 -1.10
CA SER A 69 -12.31 -6.63 -2.15
C SER A 69 -13.67 -6.06 -2.55
N ARG A 70 -14.26 -5.18 -1.74
CA ARG A 70 -15.58 -4.54 -1.96
C ARG A 70 -15.49 -3.12 -2.48
N LEU A 71 -14.27 -2.57 -2.58
CA LEU A 71 -14.06 -1.30 -3.27
C LEU A 71 -14.42 -1.44 -4.76
N THR A 72 -14.71 -0.34 -5.40
CA THR A 72 -15.06 -0.30 -6.83
C THR A 72 -14.08 0.61 -7.57
N PRO A 73 -13.19 -0.01 -8.38
CA PRO A 73 -12.96 -1.46 -8.56
C PRO A 73 -12.32 -2.13 -7.34
N PRO A 74 -12.35 -3.48 -7.23
CA PRO A 74 -11.68 -4.20 -6.14
C PRO A 74 -10.18 -3.92 -6.08
N LEU A 75 -9.67 -3.63 -4.88
CA LEU A 75 -8.29 -3.19 -4.63
C LEU A 75 -7.29 -4.34 -4.79
N THR A 76 -6.31 -4.14 -5.67
CA THR A 76 -5.07 -4.92 -5.74
C THR A 76 -4.20 -4.57 -4.53
N THR A 77 -3.70 -5.56 -3.81
CA THR A 77 -2.97 -5.33 -2.56
C THR A 77 -1.92 -6.39 -2.29
N VAL A 78 -1.09 -6.17 -1.28
CA VAL A 78 -0.13 -7.15 -0.77
C VAL A 78 -0.66 -7.70 0.54
N ARG A 79 -0.93 -9.01 0.59
CA ARG A 79 -1.33 -9.71 1.81
C ARG A 79 -0.11 -10.10 2.62
N HIS A 80 -0.03 -9.63 3.85
CA HIS A 80 0.89 -10.13 4.85
C HIS A 80 0.16 -11.07 5.81
N GLN A 81 0.90 -11.78 6.66
CA GLN A 81 0.34 -12.77 7.59
C GLN A 81 0.48 -12.26 9.04
N PRO A 82 -0.40 -11.37 9.53
CA PRO A 82 -0.21 -10.69 10.82
C PRO A 82 -0.15 -11.65 12.01
N TYR A 83 -0.95 -12.72 11.98
CA TYR A 83 -0.90 -13.73 13.03
C TYR A 83 0.47 -14.43 13.09
N ARG A 84 1.02 -14.82 11.95
CA ARG A 84 2.36 -15.45 11.89
C ARG A 84 3.45 -14.47 12.29
N MET A 85 3.34 -13.22 11.88
CA MET A 85 4.27 -12.16 12.29
C MET A 85 4.28 -11.98 13.80
N GLY A 86 3.10 -11.87 14.44
CA GLY A 86 2.97 -11.75 15.88
C GLY A 86 3.51 -12.98 16.62
N LYS A 87 3.19 -14.17 16.14
CA LYS A 87 3.70 -15.42 16.73
C LYS A 87 5.23 -15.52 16.65
N SER A 88 5.80 -15.18 15.50
CA SER A 88 7.25 -15.21 15.30
C SER A 88 7.96 -14.15 16.14
N ALA A 89 7.43 -12.93 16.18
CA ALA A 89 7.97 -11.86 17.02
C ALA A 89 7.94 -12.21 18.51
N ALA A 90 6.82 -12.77 19.00
CA ALA A 90 6.70 -13.23 20.39
C ALA A 90 7.73 -14.31 20.71
N LYS A 91 7.90 -15.28 19.81
CA LYS A 91 8.90 -16.34 19.99
C LYS A 91 10.32 -15.77 20.07
N LEU A 92 10.69 -14.88 19.14
CA LEU A 92 12.00 -14.23 19.14
C LEU A 92 12.24 -13.43 20.42
N LEU A 93 11.20 -12.77 20.94
CA LEU A 93 11.29 -12.01 22.20
C LEU A 93 11.50 -12.95 23.40
N ILE A 94 10.72 -14.03 23.51
CA ILE A 94 10.85 -15.03 24.59
C ILE A 94 12.23 -15.66 24.55
N ASP A 95 12.67 -16.14 23.39
CA ASP A 95 14.01 -16.72 23.21
C ASP A 95 15.11 -15.75 23.69
N ARG A 96 14.92 -14.44 23.43
CA ARG A 96 15.86 -13.39 23.86
C ARG A 96 15.84 -13.15 25.37
N ILE A 97 14.68 -13.20 26.00
CA ILE A 97 14.53 -13.04 27.46
C ILE A 97 15.14 -14.23 28.20
N GLU A 98 14.93 -15.44 27.71
CA GLU A 98 15.39 -16.68 28.32
C GLU A 98 16.89 -16.95 28.07
N SER A 99 17.46 -16.39 27.00
CA SER A 99 18.87 -16.57 26.67
C SER A 99 19.77 -15.80 27.64
N LYS A 100 20.68 -16.50 28.31
CA LYS A 100 21.74 -15.89 29.15
C LYS A 100 22.84 -15.19 28.32
N ILE A 101 22.87 -15.44 27.03
CA ILE A 101 23.82 -14.85 26.07
C ILE A 101 23.05 -13.78 25.28
N ARG A 102 23.60 -12.56 25.18
CA ARG A 102 23.01 -11.50 24.30
C ARG A 102 23.12 -11.98 22.85
N PRO A 103 22.04 -12.44 22.22
CA PRO A 103 22.08 -12.85 20.83
C PRO A 103 22.32 -11.63 19.94
N SER A 104 23.07 -11.82 18.88
CA SER A 104 23.14 -10.86 17.78
C SER A 104 21.72 -10.57 17.26
N SER A 105 21.50 -9.40 16.73
CA SER A 105 20.21 -9.02 16.12
C SER A 105 19.77 -10.10 15.11
N ARG A 106 18.61 -10.65 15.34
CA ARG A 106 18.01 -11.70 14.47
C ARG A 106 16.88 -11.07 13.67
N VAL A 107 16.93 -11.26 12.37
CA VAL A 107 15.89 -10.82 11.43
C VAL A 107 15.25 -12.05 10.81
N GLU A 108 13.94 -12.17 10.96
CA GLU A 108 13.14 -13.18 10.29
C GLU A 108 12.27 -12.52 9.23
N ARG A 109 12.39 -12.99 7.96
CA ARG A 109 11.58 -12.52 6.85
C ARG A 109 10.45 -13.51 6.60
N LEU A 110 9.21 -13.01 6.67
CA LEU A 110 8.02 -13.79 6.35
C LEU A 110 7.56 -13.48 4.92
N PRO A 111 7.06 -14.48 4.19
CA PRO A 111 6.56 -14.26 2.84
C PRO A 111 5.29 -13.42 2.86
N VAL A 112 5.12 -12.64 1.81
CA VAL A 112 3.90 -11.91 1.48
C VAL A 112 3.32 -12.45 0.18
N GLU A 113 2.05 -12.18 -0.07
CA GLU A 113 1.33 -12.61 -1.28
C GLU A 113 0.79 -11.39 -2.01
N PHE A 114 1.03 -11.31 -3.32
CA PHE A 114 0.44 -10.27 -4.15
C PHE A 114 -0.96 -10.70 -4.60
N ILE A 115 -1.97 -9.95 -4.22
CA ILE A 115 -3.38 -10.20 -4.52
C ILE A 115 -3.80 -9.26 -5.65
N ALA A 116 -3.68 -9.75 -6.88
CA ALA A 116 -4.13 -9.00 -8.06
C ALA A 116 -5.66 -8.96 -8.11
N ARG A 117 -6.21 -7.74 -8.21
CA ARG A 117 -7.64 -7.47 -8.44
C ARG A 117 -7.78 -6.49 -9.61
N SER A 118 -8.75 -5.59 -9.57
CA SER A 118 -9.11 -4.75 -10.72
C SER A 118 -8.68 -3.29 -10.61
N SER A 119 -7.92 -2.91 -9.58
CA SER A 119 -7.46 -1.52 -9.40
C SER A 119 -6.17 -1.16 -10.12
N THR A 120 -5.65 -2.07 -10.94
CA THR A 120 -4.42 -1.84 -11.72
C THR A 120 -4.64 -2.19 -13.18
N ALA A 121 -4.04 -1.42 -14.07
CA ALA A 121 -4.03 -1.67 -15.51
C ALA A 121 -2.64 -1.45 -16.10
N SER A 122 -2.44 -1.97 -17.30
CA SER A 122 -1.24 -1.67 -18.08
C SER A 122 -1.20 -0.18 -18.41
N VAL A 123 -0.01 0.43 -18.33
CA VAL A 123 0.18 1.81 -18.80
C VAL A 123 -0.22 1.89 -20.27
N PRO A 124 -1.08 2.84 -20.68
CA PRO A 124 -1.38 3.04 -22.08
C PRO A 124 -0.07 3.24 -22.84
N ARG A 125 0.17 2.42 -23.84
CA ARG A 125 1.30 2.68 -24.76
C ARG A 125 0.98 4.02 -25.42
N SER A 126 1.77 5.04 -25.15
CA SER A 126 1.72 6.25 -25.96
C SER A 126 1.88 5.81 -27.41
N ALA A 127 0.89 6.11 -28.25
CA ALA A 127 1.02 5.92 -29.67
C ALA A 127 2.29 6.66 -30.10
N SER A 128 3.31 5.90 -30.47
CA SER A 128 4.51 6.48 -31.09
C SER A 128 4.05 7.10 -32.41
N THR A 129 4.02 8.41 -32.41
CA THR A 129 3.83 9.20 -33.63
C THR A 129 5.16 9.25 -34.36
#